data_cc923ef973b6d720d9d2be322390376a
#
_entry.id   cc923ef973b6d720d9d2be322390376a
#
_cell.length_a   1.000
_cell.length_b   1.000
_cell.length_c   1.000
_cell.angle_alpha   90.00
_cell.angle_beta   90.00
_cell.angle_gamma   90.00
#
_symmetry.space_group_name_H-M   'P 1'
#
loop_
_entity.id
_entity.type
_entity.pdbx_description
1 polymer ?
#
loop_
_entity_poly.entity_id
_entity_poly.type
_entity_poly.pdbx_seq_one_letter_code
_entity_poly.pdbx_strand_id
1 'polypeptide(L)'
;CNAAVGPTSCNGRCGESYNSQNPCHCNSLCSQHNNCCSDYSDVCTTGDSGTACEKYNDCCSDYFTLCKDAATSCKGRCDEKYNSQNPCHCNSQCSQYNNCCKDYADLCNAGDSGTAITDAELKSLSETLYVLDSNKASASQLIIDPQALVPDSQTSSQSDLSSRPLFKYLNENILFSRPTYAAFLNVLNNYKRMTGQTESFSSQQLTEQDTFLKETMLNTELGRELFAFLYTKGVYKSESEFIQDLKNMWFGLYSRNNNALDSSGFEHIFAGEIKGGKVSGFHNWIQFYLLEKRGELNYYSHSFNGPWSNYPDVLGLQFKWDGYYKQVGSAVIGCSPEFDFAMYSLCYIARPGKQCRLSLGGKELIIQTYTWDNSSYGNGKKYIGSAYPVSMY
;
A
#
# COMPACT_ATOMS: atom_id res chain seq x y z
N CYS A 1 -8.81 15.60 -20.99
CA CYS A 1 -9.01 15.38 -22.43
C CYS A 1 -8.18 16.38 -23.22
N ASN A 2 -7.02 15.97 -23.78
CA ASN A 2 -6.24 16.81 -24.69
C ASN A 2 -6.86 16.71 -26.09
N ALA A 3 -7.87 17.54 -26.37
CA ALA A 3 -8.19 17.87 -27.75
C ALA A 3 -7.02 18.71 -28.30
N ALA A 4 -6.54 18.42 -29.50
CA ALA A 4 -5.48 19.16 -30.17
C ALA A 4 -5.92 20.64 -30.30
N VAL A 5 -5.31 21.50 -29.50
CA VAL A 5 -5.63 22.92 -29.44
C VAL A 5 -4.95 23.59 -30.63
N GLY A 6 -5.76 24.03 -31.59
CA GLY A 6 -5.23 24.83 -32.70
C GLY A 6 -4.83 26.24 -32.26
N PRO A 7 -3.91 26.92 -32.98
CA PRO A 7 -3.42 28.24 -32.63
C PRO A 7 -4.49 29.36 -32.64
N THR A 8 -5.74 29.05 -33.00
CA THR A 8 -6.87 29.97 -33.10
C THR A 8 -7.86 29.88 -31.91
N SER A 9 -7.58 29.05 -30.88
CA SER A 9 -8.41 28.89 -29.66
C SER A 9 -7.61 29.22 -28.41
N CYS A 10 -8.30 29.71 -27.35
CA CYS A 10 -7.74 30.01 -26.06
C CYS A 10 -7.72 28.83 -25.09
N ASN A 11 -8.20 27.68 -25.47
CA ASN A 11 -8.20 26.50 -24.59
C ASN A 11 -6.75 26.08 -24.21
N GLY A 12 -6.42 26.16 -22.92
CA GLY A 12 -5.07 25.91 -22.40
C GLY A 12 -4.04 27.03 -22.67
N ARG A 13 -4.47 28.21 -23.18
CA ARG A 13 -3.58 29.32 -23.51
C ARG A 13 -3.88 30.59 -22.71
N CYS A 14 -4.81 30.59 -21.79
CA CYS A 14 -5.14 31.78 -21.00
C CYS A 14 -3.95 32.32 -20.22
N GLY A 15 -3.69 33.64 -20.34
CA GLY A 15 -2.55 34.29 -19.71
C GLY A 15 -1.21 34.07 -20.43
N GLU A 16 -1.21 33.56 -21.65
CA GLU A 16 0.02 33.38 -22.44
C GLU A 16 0.79 34.70 -22.66
N SER A 17 2.10 34.60 -22.80
CA SER A 17 2.92 35.73 -23.27
C SER A 17 2.65 36.02 -24.73
N TYR A 18 2.70 37.31 -25.13
CA TYR A 18 2.53 37.70 -26.53
C TYR A 18 3.52 36.98 -27.45
N ASN A 19 3.00 36.40 -28.51
CA ASN A 19 3.80 35.76 -29.56
C ASN A 19 3.30 36.21 -30.94
N SER A 20 4.09 36.97 -31.67
CA SER A 20 3.75 37.51 -32.99
C SER A 20 3.50 36.47 -34.06
N GLN A 21 3.78 35.19 -33.82
CA GLN A 21 3.48 34.07 -34.72
C GLN A 21 2.08 33.52 -34.52
N ASN A 22 1.39 33.88 -33.41
CA ASN A 22 0.03 33.43 -33.17
C ASN A 22 -0.98 34.31 -33.95
N PRO A 23 -1.94 33.71 -34.64
CA PRO A 23 -2.97 34.47 -35.39
C PRO A 23 -3.93 35.24 -34.48
N CYS A 24 -4.04 34.85 -33.21
CA CYS A 24 -4.81 35.53 -32.17
C CYS A 24 -4.20 35.22 -30.79
N HIS A 25 -4.55 36.01 -29.75
CA HIS A 25 -3.90 35.94 -28.45
C HIS A 25 -4.94 35.71 -27.33
N CYS A 26 -4.41 35.11 -26.22
CA CYS A 26 -5.19 34.68 -25.04
C CYS A 26 -4.65 35.32 -23.75
N ASN A 27 -4.13 36.54 -23.80
CA ASN A 27 -3.63 37.27 -22.65
C ASN A 27 -4.54 38.51 -22.32
N SER A 28 -4.36 39.06 -21.13
CA SER A 28 -5.18 40.18 -20.62
C SER A 28 -5.13 41.48 -21.45
N LEU A 29 -4.15 41.60 -22.35
CA LEU A 29 -3.95 42.78 -23.20
C LEU A 29 -4.54 42.59 -24.59
N CYS A 30 -4.96 41.40 -24.98
CA CYS A 30 -5.45 41.11 -26.32
C CYS A 30 -6.69 41.97 -26.70
N SER A 31 -7.57 42.25 -25.70
CA SER A 31 -8.73 43.13 -25.92
C SER A 31 -8.37 44.57 -26.23
N GLN A 32 -7.26 45.07 -25.66
CA GLN A 32 -6.76 46.42 -25.96
C GLN A 32 -6.19 46.57 -27.37
N HIS A 33 -5.67 45.43 -27.88
CA HIS A 33 -5.06 45.37 -29.21
C HIS A 33 -6.01 44.80 -30.27
N ASN A 34 -7.24 44.49 -29.91
CA ASN A 34 -8.27 43.94 -30.79
C ASN A 34 -7.81 42.64 -31.54
N ASN A 35 -7.02 41.80 -30.85
CA ASN A 35 -6.41 40.62 -31.42
C ASN A 35 -6.62 39.36 -30.56
N CYS A 36 -7.66 39.34 -29.70
CA CYS A 36 -8.05 38.11 -28.98
C CYS A 36 -8.54 37.05 -29.93
N CYS A 37 -8.32 35.80 -29.55
CA CYS A 37 -9.00 34.69 -30.18
C CYS A 37 -10.51 34.84 -29.94
N SER A 38 -11.32 34.32 -30.86
CA SER A 38 -12.77 34.46 -30.82
C SER A 38 -13.43 33.89 -29.55
N ASP A 39 -12.78 32.94 -28.92
CA ASP A 39 -13.21 32.25 -27.71
C ASP A 39 -12.58 32.81 -26.40
N TYR A 40 -11.79 33.91 -26.50
CA TYR A 40 -11.10 34.47 -25.32
C TYR A 40 -12.03 34.84 -24.19
N SER A 41 -13.16 35.50 -24.48
CA SER A 41 -14.14 35.88 -23.46
C SER A 41 -14.79 34.65 -22.80
N ASP A 42 -15.02 33.61 -23.56
CA ASP A 42 -15.70 32.41 -23.08
C ASP A 42 -14.76 31.48 -22.30
N VAL A 43 -13.46 31.48 -22.65
CA VAL A 43 -12.46 30.54 -22.08
C VAL A 43 -11.63 31.20 -20.98
N CYS A 44 -11.28 32.49 -21.12
CA CYS A 44 -10.29 33.14 -20.25
C CYS A 44 -10.85 34.21 -19.31
N THR A 45 -12.06 34.77 -19.56
CA THR A 45 -12.63 35.84 -18.73
C THR A 45 -13.73 35.37 -17.79
N THR A 46 -14.35 34.23 -18.06
CA THR A 46 -15.21 33.55 -17.10
C THR A 46 -14.34 32.79 -16.12
N GLY A 47 -14.15 33.28 -14.92
CA GLY A 47 -13.31 32.70 -13.88
C GLY A 47 -13.84 31.37 -13.32
N ASP A 48 -14.19 30.44 -14.21
CA ASP A 48 -14.70 29.14 -13.84
C ASP A 48 -14.14 28.06 -14.77
N SER A 49 -13.04 27.47 -14.34
CA SER A 49 -12.35 26.40 -15.08
C SER A 49 -13.10 25.04 -15.05
N GLY A 50 -14.29 24.98 -14.44
CA GLY A 50 -15.07 23.75 -14.23
C GLY A 50 -16.31 23.60 -15.11
N THR A 51 -16.88 24.71 -15.66
CA THR A 51 -18.20 24.68 -16.30
C THR A 51 -18.19 24.60 -17.84
N ALA A 52 -17.03 24.73 -18.47
CA ALA A 52 -16.93 24.74 -19.92
C ALA A 52 -17.40 23.41 -20.54
N CYS A 53 -17.01 22.27 -19.98
CA CYS A 53 -17.39 20.98 -20.55
C CYS A 53 -18.88 20.67 -20.36
N GLU A 54 -19.52 21.16 -19.28
CA GLU A 54 -20.97 21.01 -19.07
C GLU A 54 -21.79 21.82 -20.09
N LYS A 55 -21.33 23.05 -20.38
CA LYS A 55 -21.97 23.93 -21.34
C LYS A 55 -21.97 23.37 -22.77
N TYR A 56 -20.92 22.64 -23.13
CA TYR A 56 -20.75 22.04 -24.46
C TYR A 56 -21.06 20.55 -24.51
N ASN A 57 -21.48 19.96 -23.39
CA ASN A 57 -21.85 18.55 -23.26
C ASN A 57 -20.74 17.58 -23.70
N ASP A 58 -19.47 17.95 -23.47
CA ASP A 58 -18.26 17.21 -23.84
C ASP A 58 -17.40 16.78 -22.64
N CYS A 59 -18.01 16.74 -21.44
CA CYS A 59 -17.35 16.25 -20.22
C CYS A 59 -16.94 14.80 -20.35
N CYS A 60 -15.76 14.47 -19.81
CA CYS A 60 -15.36 13.08 -19.63
C CYS A 60 -16.38 12.33 -18.74
N SER A 61 -16.53 11.04 -18.95
CA SER A 61 -17.54 10.21 -18.26
C SER A 61 -17.41 10.21 -16.73
N ASP A 62 -16.23 10.52 -16.21
CA ASP A 62 -15.89 10.59 -14.79
C ASP A 62 -15.91 12.02 -14.21
N TYR A 63 -16.20 13.04 -15.05
CA TYR A 63 -16.22 14.44 -14.62
C TYR A 63 -17.15 14.70 -13.43
N PHE A 64 -18.37 14.14 -13.47
CA PHE A 64 -19.35 14.33 -12.40
C PHE A 64 -18.86 13.69 -11.08
N THR A 65 -18.20 12.54 -11.17
CA THR A 65 -17.69 11.80 -9.99
C THR A 65 -16.44 12.47 -9.41
N LEU A 66 -15.52 12.93 -10.27
CA LEU A 66 -14.22 13.46 -9.81
C LEU A 66 -14.22 14.97 -9.52
N CYS A 67 -15.04 15.74 -10.23
CA CYS A 67 -15.01 17.20 -10.16
C CYS A 67 -16.20 17.80 -9.42
N LYS A 68 -17.41 17.26 -9.56
CA LYS A 68 -18.60 17.77 -8.84
C LYS A 68 -18.70 17.23 -7.42
N ASP A 69 -18.37 15.98 -7.20
CA ASP A 69 -18.34 15.45 -5.83
C ASP A 69 -17.22 16.09 -5.00
N ALA A 70 -16.10 16.46 -5.61
CA ALA A 70 -15.03 17.21 -4.94
C ALA A 70 -15.49 18.61 -4.48
N ALA A 71 -16.35 19.29 -5.21
CA ALA A 71 -16.86 20.61 -4.81
C ALA A 71 -17.90 20.55 -3.68
N THR A 72 -18.59 19.42 -3.51
CA THR A 72 -19.63 19.19 -2.48
C THR A 72 -19.15 18.34 -1.30
N SER A 73 -17.90 17.89 -1.34
CA SER A 73 -17.23 17.07 -0.32
C SER A 73 -16.08 17.82 0.33
N CYS A 74 -15.83 17.54 1.60
CA CYS A 74 -14.66 18.04 2.31
C CYS A 74 -13.38 17.22 2.12
N LYS A 75 -13.38 16.23 1.26
CA LYS A 75 -12.20 15.42 0.97
C LYS A 75 -11.05 16.30 0.44
N GLY A 76 -9.97 16.44 1.24
CA GLY A 76 -8.83 17.29 0.93
C GLY A 76 -9.07 18.81 1.01
N ARG A 77 -10.21 19.25 1.60
CA ARG A 77 -10.59 20.66 1.72
C ARG A 77 -10.71 21.15 3.17
N CYS A 78 -10.42 20.32 4.16
CA CYS A 78 -10.49 20.74 5.56
C CYS A 78 -9.61 21.97 5.81
N ASP A 79 -10.09 22.90 6.65
CA ASP A 79 -9.45 24.18 6.98
C ASP A 79 -9.24 25.12 5.77
N GLU A 80 -10.01 24.92 4.69
CA GLU A 80 -9.98 25.82 3.54
C GLU A 80 -10.33 27.26 3.92
N LYS A 81 -9.77 28.21 3.19
CA LYS A 81 -10.24 29.60 3.27
C LYS A 81 -11.61 29.71 2.63
N TYR A 82 -12.48 30.53 3.24
CA TYR A 82 -13.80 30.80 2.67
C TYR A 82 -13.70 31.22 1.21
N ASN A 83 -14.46 30.58 0.36
CA ASN A 83 -14.61 30.91 -1.05
C ASN A 83 -16.09 30.89 -1.43
N SER A 84 -16.65 32.09 -1.76
CA SER A 84 -18.07 32.26 -2.10
C SER A 84 -18.54 31.46 -3.33
N GLN A 85 -17.63 30.93 -4.13
CA GLN A 85 -17.94 30.10 -5.29
C GLN A 85 -18.18 28.63 -4.90
N ASN A 86 -17.78 28.20 -3.70
CA ASN A 86 -18.02 26.84 -3.26
C ASN A 86 -19.49 26.67 -2.82
N PRO A 87 -20.15 25.58 -3.26
CA PRO A 87 -21.55 25.31 -2.89
C PRO A 87 -21.72 24.96 -1.40
N CYS A 88 -20.64 24.51 -0.75
CA CYS A 88 -20.55 24.28 0.69
C CYS A 88 -19.08 24.42 1.14
N HIS A 89 -18.85 24.56 2.44
CA HIS A 89 -17.55 24.92 2.99
C HIS A 89 -17.01 23.89 3.97
N CYS A 90 -15.67 23.84 4.07
CA CYS A 90 -14.94 22.88 4.88
C CYS A 90 -13.97 23.56 5.85
N ASN A 91 -14.37 24.71 6.40
CA ASN A 91 -13.61 25.47 7.40
C ASN A 91 -14.32 25.48 8.76
N SER A 92 -13.60 25.82 9.83
CA SER A 92 -14.11 25.82 11.20
C SER A 92 -15.29 26.73 11.47
N GLN A 93 -15.59 27.69 10.59
CA GLN A 93 -16.68 28.63 10.74
C GLN A 93 -17.96 28.20 9.98
N CYS A 94 -17.88 27.16 9.13
CA CYS A 94 -19.03 26.78 8.30
C CYS A 94 -20.24 26.38 9.14
N SER A 95 -20.05 25.81 10.34
CA SER A 95 -21.14 25.46 11.26
C SER A 95 -21.91 26.73 11.76
N GLN A 96 -21.20 27.81 11.96
CA GLN A 96 -21.83 29.10 12.39
C GLN A 96 -22.72 29.69 11.31
N TYR A 97 -22.36 29.45 10.04
CA TYR A 97 -23.11 29.99 8.88
C TYR A 97 -24.03 28.94 8.26
N ASN A 98 -24.12 27.76 8.83
CA ASN A 98 -24.96 26.65 8.38
C ASN A 98 -24.73 26.29 6.89
N ASN A 99 -23.47 26.35 6.44
CA ASN A 99 -23.05 26.12 5.07
C ASN A 99 -21.93 25.10 4.90
N CYS A 100 -21.75 24.22 5.90
CA CYS A 100 -20.82 23.10 5.79
C CYS A 100 -21.24 22.11 4.69
N CYS A 101 -20.27 21.50 4.04
CA CYS A 101 -20.54 20.30 3.24
C CYS A 101 -21.10 19.20 4.15
N LYS A 102 -21.89 18.29 3.56
CA LYS A 102 -22.58 17.23 4.33
C LYS A 102 -21.65 16.33 5.11
N ASP A 103 -20.46 16.11 4.58
CA ASP A 103 -19.42 15.28 5.13
C ASP A 103 -18.38 16.04 5.99
N TYR A 104 -18.63 17.34 6.26
CA TYR A 104 -17.72 18.17 7.08
C TYR A 104 -17.51 17.60 8.47
N ALA A 105 -18.58 17.15 9.13
CA ALA A 105 -18.48 16.57 10.47
C ALA A 105 -17.65 15.29 10.48
N ASP A 106 -17.79 14.48 9.43
CA ASP A 106 -17.10 13.20 9.32
C ASP A 106 -15.63 13.35 8.90
N LEU A 107 -15.32 14.36 8.08
CA LEU A 107 -13.96 14.53 7.51
C LEU A 107 -13.13 15.63 8.18
N CYS A 108 -13.78 16.71 8.68
CA CYS A 108 -13.05 17.89 9.19
C CYS A 108 -13.31 18.21 10.67
N ASN A 109 -14.47 17.79 11.25
CA ASN A 109 -14.75 17.96 12.67
C ASN A 109 -14.22 16.81 13.54
N ALA A 110 -13.37 15.98 13.02
CA ALA A 110 -12.63 14.98 13.79
C ALA A 110 -11.60 15.63 14.76
N GLY A 111 -11.97 16.77 15.32
CA GLY A 111 -11.28 17.39 16.43
C GLY A 111 -11.42 16.52 17.66
N ASP A 112 -10.33 15.89 18.02
CA ASP A 112 -10.04 15.15 19.25
C ASP A 112 -10.41 13.66 19.35
N SER A 113 -10.91 13.00 18.28
CA SER A 113 -10.90 11.54 18.18
C SER A 113 -10.41 11.01 16.82
N GLY A 114 -9.98 11.87 15.91
CA GLY A 114 -9.75 11.59 14.48
C GLY A 114 -8.45 10.89 14.12
N THR A 115 -7.47 10.78 15.01
CA THR A 115 -6.21 10.05 14.74
C THR A 115 -6.30 8.56 15.05
N ALA A 116 -7.27 8.14 15.86
CA ALA A 116 -7.45 6.72 16.19
C ALA A 116 -8.12 6.00 15.00
N ILE A 117 -7.40 5.06 14.41
CA ILE A 117 -7.93 4.16 13.39
C ILE A 117 -8.79 3.09 14.08
N THR A 118 -10.09 3.03 13.77
CA THR A 118 -11.04 2.07 14.35
C THR A 118 -10.96 0.70 13.67
N ASP A 119 -11.47 -0.35 14.31
CA ASP A 119 -11.54 -1.68 13.69
C ASP A 119 -12.50 -1.73 12.49
N ALA A 120 -13.55 -0.91 12.50
CA ALA A 120 -14.47 -0.78 11.36
C ALA A 120 -13.75 -0.18 10.14
N GLU A 121 -12.93 0.85 10.36
CA GLU A 121 -12.13 1.46 9.29
C GLU A 121 -11.04 0.52 8.78
N LEU A 122 -10.39 -0.24 9.66
CA LEU A 122 -9.43 -1.27 9.24
C LEU A 122 -10.09 -2.32 8.36
N LYS A 123 -11.26 -2.82 8.73
CA LYS A 123 -12.03 -3.78 7.92
C LYS A 123 -12.45 -3.17 6.58
N SER A 124 -12.97 -1.95 6.57
CA SER A 124 -13.37 -1.25 5.35
C SER A 124 -12.19 -1.02 4.41
N LEU A 125 -11.07 -0.49 4.92
CA LEU A 125 -9.89 -0.27 4.10
C LEU A 125 -9.30 -1.58 3.58
N SER A 126 -9.22 -2.62 4.39
CA SER A 126 -8.68 -3.91 3.96
C SER A 126 -9.51 -4.57 2.86
N GLU A 127 -10.83 -4.40 2.85
CA GLU A 127 -11.69 -4.80 1.72
C GLU A 127 -11.36 -4.02 0.45
N THR A 128 -11.13 -2.70 0.57
CA THR A 128 -10.69 -1.88 -0.56
C THR A 128 -9.34 -2.35 -1.10
N LEU A 129 -8.35 -2.53 -0.23
CA LEU A 129 -7.02 -3.03 -0.63
C LEU A 129 -7.10 -4.44 -1.26
N TYR A 130 -7.97 -5.31 -0.75
CA TYR A 130 -8.21 -6.64 -1.32
C TYR A 130 -8.72 -6.58 -2.76
N VAL A 131 -9.64 -5.65 -3.06
CA VAL A 131 -10.14 -5.42 -4.42
C VAL A 131 -9.07 -4.82 -5.32
N LEU A 132 -8.27 -3.87 -4.80
CA LEU A 132 -7.20 -3.18 -5.52
C LEU A 132 -5.96 -4.04 -5.76
N ASP A 133 -5.85 -5.23 -5.17
CA ASP A 133 -4.74 -6.16 -5.44
C ASP A 133 -4.85 -6.79 -6.85
N SER A 134 -4.61 -5.96 -7.86
CA SER A 134 -4.66 -6.36 -9.28
C SER A 134 -3.50 -7.27 -9.69
N ASN A 135 -2.41 -7.28 -8.90
CA ASN A 135 -1.22 -8.07 -9.15
C ASN A 135 -1.21 -9.43 -8.44
N LYS A 136 -2.26 -9.77 -7.66
CA LYS A 136 -2.36 -11.10 -7.05
C LYS A 136 -2.33 -12.22 -8.08
N ALA A 137 -1.87 -13.38 -7.70
CA ALA A 137 -1.89 -14.56 -8.54
C ALA A 137 -3.34 -15.02 -8.80
N SER A 138 -3.62 -15.44 -10.02
CA SER A 138 -4.87 -16.12 -10.36
C SER A 138 -4.74 -17.64 -10.21
N ALA A 139 -5.87 -18.35 -10.18
CA ALA A 139 -5.89 -19.81 -10.16
C ALA A 139 -5.20 -20.48 -11.37
N SER A 140 -5.07 -19.75 -12.49
CA SER A 140 -4.31 -20.22 -13.65
C SER A 140 -2.81 -19.94 -13.57
N GLN A 141 -2.38 -19.08 -12.64
CA GLN A 141 -0.99 -18.67 -12.47
C GLN A 141 -0.31 -19.35 -11.28
N LEU A 142 -1.09 -19.78 -10.29
CA LEU A 142 -0.59 -20.41 -9.07
C LEU A 142 -1.47 -21.62 -8.70
N ILE A 143 -0.84 -22.77 -8.47
CA ILE A 143 -1.51 -24.00 -7.97
C ILE A 143 -0.67 -24.53 -6.81
N ILE A 144 -1.30 -24.67 -5.64
CA ILE A 144 -0.69 -25.32 -4.47
C ILE A 144 -1.30 -26.69 -4.21
N ASP A 145 -0.54 -27.52 -3.50
CA ASP A 145 -0.96 -28.83 -3.00
C ASP A 145 -0.73 -28.86 -1.48
N PRO A 146 -1.71 -28.43 -0.67
CA PRO A 146 -1.54 -28.33 0.80
C PRO A 146 -1.32 -29.67 1.49
N GLN A 147 -1.68 -30.80 0.88
CA GLN A 147 -1.50 -32.15 1.39
C GLN A 147 -2.03 -32.32 2.83
N ALA A 148 -1.19 -32.72 3.79
CA ALA A 148 -1.64 -33.07 5.13
C ALA A 148 -2.00 -31.85 5.98
N LEU A 149 -3.26 -31.85 6.47
CA LEU A 149 -3.70 -30.97 7.56
C LEU A 149 -3.43 -31.67 8.88
N VAL A 150 -2.73 -31.02 9.80
CA VAL A 150 -2.40 -31.54 11.13
C VAL A 150 -2.93 -30.63 12.22
N PRO A 151 -3.40 -31.17 13.35
CA PRO A 151 -3.77 -30.34 14.49
C PRO A 151 -2.54 -29.67 15.10
N ASP A 152 -2.71 -28.49 15.71
CA ASP A 152 -1.63 -27.73 16.34
C ASP A 152 -0.80 -28.55 17.34
N SER A 153 -1.45 -29.47 18.06
CA SER A 153 -0.79 -30.37 19.01
C SER A 153 0.24 -31.32 18.36
N GLN A 154 0.17 -31.54 17.06
CA GLN A 154 1.09 -32.42 16.33
C GLN A 154 2.20 -31.66 15.59
N THR A 155 2.15 -30.34 15.51
CA THR A 155 3.16 -29.56 14.78
C THR A 155 4.56 -29.68 15.36
N SER A 156 4.68 -29.98 16.66
CA SER A 156 5.99 -30.19 17.34
C SER A 156 6.65 -31.50 17.01
N SER A 157 5.95 -32.47 16.42
CA SER A 157 6.49 -33.80 16.11
C SER A 157 7.59 -33.80 15.05
N GLN A 158 7.68 -32.72 14.26
CA GLN A 158 8.58 -32.60 13.11
C GLN A 158 8.44 -33.75 12.09
N SER A 159 7.23 -34.30 11.99
CA SER A 159 6.95 -35.38 11.04
C SER A 159 6.70 -34.77 9.67
N ASP A 160 7.47 -35.22 8.69
CA ASP A 160 7.22 -34.87 7.28
C ASP A 160 6.07 -35.74 6.77
N LEU A 161 4.93 -35.07 6.57
CA LEU A 161 3.70 -35.71 6.08
C LEU A 161 3.37 -35.34 4.64
N SER A 162 4.29 -34.64 3.97
CA SER A 162 4.12 -34.20 2.59
C SER A 162 5.14 -34.86 1.69
N SER A 163 4.67 -35.64 0.73
CA SER A 163 5.52 -36.32 -0.24
C SER A 163 5.87 -35.50 -1.48
N ARG A 164 5.29 -34.31 -1.59
CA ARG A 164 5.43 -33.40 -2.72
C ARG A 164 5.63 -31.97 -2.25
N PRO A 165 6.21 -31.09 -3.09
CA PRO A 165 6.25 -29.65 -2.82
C PRO A 165 4.85 -29.06 -2.60
N LEU A 166 4.78 -27.98 -1.79
CA LEU A 166 3.55 -27.21 -1.62
C LEU A 166 3.15 -26.54 -2.94
N PHE A 167 4.10 -25.98 -3.66
CA PHE A 167 3.84 -25.29 -4.92
C PHE A 167 3.92 -26.25 -6.11
N LYS A 168 2.75 -26.65 -6.61
CA LYS A 168 2.63 -27.52 -7.77
C LYS A 168 2.92 -26.83 -9.08
N TYR A 169 2.56 -25.54 -9.20
CA TYR A 169 2.76 -24.72 -10.37
C TYR A 169 2.79 -23.24 -10.03
N LEU A 170 3.69 -22.50 -10.67
CA LEU A 170 3.72 -21.04 -10.67
C LEU A 170 4.13 -20.54 -12.05
N ASN A 171 3.37 -19.60 -12.59
CA ASN A 171 3.71 -18.89 -13.82
C ASN A 171 4.65 -17.71 -13.53
N GLU A 172 5.93 -18.01 -13.33
CA GLU A 172 6.98 -17.03 -13.03
C GLU A 172 7.08 -15.94 -14.10
N ASN A 173 6.98 -16.33 -15.38
CA ASN A 173 7.13 -15.40 -16.50
C ASN A 173 6.11 -14.28 -16.46
N ILE A 174 4.90 -14.56 -16.00
CA ILE A 174 3.86 -13.55 -15.84
C ILE A 174 4.01 -12.80 -14.53
N LEU A 175 4.16 -13.51 -13.41
CA LEU A 175 4.16 -12.88 -12.09
C LEU A 175 5.44 -12.07 -11.85
N PHE A 176 6.61 -12.66 -12.11
CA PHE A 176 7.89 -12.04 -11.79
C PHE A 176 8.32 -10.94 -12.79
N SER A 177 7.64 -10.82 -13.93
CA SER A 177 7.80 -9.68 -14.83
C SER A 177 7.08 -8.41 -14.37
N ARG A 178 6.16 -8.53 -13.41
CA ARG A 178 5.47 -7.35 -12.84
C ARG A 178 6.45 -6.52 -12.01
N PRO A 179 6.41 -5.18 -12.12
CA PRO A 179 7.39 -4.30 -11.44
C PRO A 179 7.47 -4.53 -9.91
N THR A 180 6.34 -4.74 -9.24
CA THR A 180 6.30 -4.96 -7.79
C THR A 180 6.96 -6.28 -7.38
N TYR A 181 6.75 -7.36 -8.14
CA TYR A 181 7.43 -8.63 -7.92
C TYR A 181 8.91 -8.54 -8.22
N ALA A 182 9.30 -7.93 -9.34
CA ALA A 182 10.71 -7.77 -9.71
C ALA A 182 11.48 -6.97 -8.65
N ALA A 183 10.91 -5.88 -8.16
CA ALA A 183 11.50 -5.08 -7.09
C ALA A 183 11.60 -5.86 -5.77
N PHE A 184 10.57 -6.64 -5.43
CA PHE A 184 10.55 -7.49 -4.23
C PHE A 184 11.65 -8.57 -4.28
N LEU A 185 11.79 -9.25 -5.41
CA LEU A 185 12.81 -10.29 -5.61
C LEU A 185 14.23 -9.76 -5.44
N ASN A 186 14.50 -8.53 -5.90
CA ASN A 186 15.80 -7.90 -5.72
C ASN A 186 16.12 -7.67 -4.25
N VAL A 187 15.15 -7.18 -3.46
CA VAL A 187 15.36 -6.92 -2.04
C VAL A 187 15.52 -8.21 -1.23
N LEU A 188 14.80 -9.28 -1.58
CA LEU A 188 14.89 -10.57 -0.87
C LEU A 188 16.31 -11.16 -0.82
N ASN A 189 17.14 -10.88 -1.81
CA ASN A 189 18.48 -11.44 -1.92
C ASN A 189 19.54 -10.69 -1.07
N ASN A 190 19.15 -9.64 -0.35
CA ASN A 190 20.06 -8.73 0.33
C ASN A 190 20.44 -9.15 1.75
N TYR A 191 19.89 -10.24 2.28
CA TYR A 191 19.97 -10.59 3.69
C TYR A 191 20.75 -11.87 3.97
N LYS A 192 21.38 -11.90 5.14
CA LYS A 192 22.08 -13.06 5.69
C LYS A 192 21.13 -13.80 6.63
N ARG A 193 20.78 -15.04 6.31
CA ARG A 193 19.78 -15.81 7.07
C ARG A 193 20.09 -16.06 8.54
N MET A 194 21.37 -16.04 8.94
CA MET A 194 21.79 -16.38 10.31
C MET A 194 21.84 -15.14 11.19
N THR A 195 21.02 -15.06 12.23
CA THR A 195 21.14 -13.99 13.24
C THR A 195 22.54 -14.03 13.90
N GLY A 196 23.01 -12.84 14.33
CA GLY A 196 24.36 -12.66 14.87
C GLY A 196 25.40 -12.26 13.81
N GLN A 197 25.01 -12.19 12.54
CA GLN A 197 25.85 -11.69 11.45
C GLN A 197 25.36 -10.29 11.08
N THR A 198 26.18 -9.27 11.32
CA THR A 198 25.82 -7.87 11.01
C THR A 198 25.46 -7.71 9.55
N GLU A 199 24.31 -7.11 9.29
CA GLU A 199 23.87 -6.69 7.97
C GLU A 199 24.60 -5.42 7.53
N SER A 200 24.90 -5.35 6.25
CA SER A 200 25.46 -4.16 5.62
C SER A 200 24.98 -4.08 4.17
N PHE A 201 24.51 -2.92 3.78
CA PHE A 201 23.94 -2.73 2.44
C PHE A 201 24.84 -1.87 1.57
N SER A 202 25.12 -2.34 0.35
CA SER A 202 25.74 -1.54 -0.69
C SER A 202 24.81 -0.42 -1.16
N SER A 203 25.33 0.56 -1.88
CA SER A 203 24.51 1.61 -2.49
C SER A 203 23.45 1.06 -3.44
N GLN A 204 23.77 -0.02 -4.16
CA GLN A 204 22.79 -0.71 -5.01
C GLN A 204 21.64 -1.31 -4.18
N GLN A 205 21.95 -2.04 -3.11
CA GLN A 205 20.93 -2.64 -2.24
C GLN A 205 20.05 -1.60 -1.55
N LEU A 206 20.61 -0.43 -1.19
CA LEU A 206 19.80 0.70 -0.69
C LEU A 206 18.87 1.26 -1.78
N THR A 207 19.34 1.33 -3.03
CA THR A 207 18.50 1.73 -4.17
C THR A 207 17.40 0.71 -4.47
N GLU A 208 17.65 -0.58 -4.28
CA GLU A 208 16.65 -1.65 -4.41
C GLU A 208 15.54 -1.51 -3.36
N GLN A 209 15.87 -1.15 -2.11
CA GLN A 209 14.88 -0.84 -1.08
C GLN A 209 14.00 0.36 -1.49
N ASP A 210 14.61 1.44 -2.00
CA ASP A 210 13.89 2.63 -2.46
C ASP A 210 13.00 2.31 -3.67
N THR A 211 13.49 1.50 -4.60
CA THR A 211 12.73 1.03 -5.76
C THR A 211 11.55 0.18 -5.32
N PHE A 212 11.75 -0.75 -4.38
CA PHE A 212 10.65 -1.57 -3.85
C PHE A 212 9.54 -0.71 -3.23
N LEU A 213 9.88 0.25 -2.38
CA LEU A 213 8.90 1.15 -1.77
C LEU A 213 8.17 2.00 -2.82
N LYS A 214 8.87 2.50 -3.83
CA LYS A 214 8.27 3.27 -4.92
C LYS A 214 7.32 2.40 -5.75
N GLU A 215 7.77 1.24 -6.21
CA GLU A 215 6.97 0.37 -7.07
C GLU A 215 5.72 -0.15 -6.34
N THR A 216 5.83 -0.48 -5.05
CA THR A 216 4.72 -1.03 -4.28
C THR A 216 3.76 0.05 -3.75
N MET A 217 4.27 1.16 -3.21
CA MET A 217 3.45 2.14 -2.48
C MET A 217 3.08 3.38 -3.29
N LEU A 218 3.89 3.80 -4.27
CA LEU A 218 3.57 4.97 -5.08
C LEU A 218 3.03 4.62 -6.47
N ASN A 219 3.50 3.51 -7.06
CA ASN A 219 3.16 3.14 -8.43
C ASN A 219 1.94 2.20 -8.53
N THR A 220 1.37 1.75 -7.39
CA THR A 220 0.13 0.96 -7.37
C THR A 220 -1.06 1.78 -6.85
N GLU A 221 -2.27 1.46 -7.30
CA GLU A 221 -3.49 2.03 -6.72
C GLU A 221 -3.63 1.66 -5.24
N LEU A 222 -3.31 0.42 -4.91
CA LEU A 222 -3.33 -0.11 -3.56
C LEU A 222 -2.45 0.71 -2.60
N GLY A 223 -1.22 0.99 -2.98
CA GLY A 223 -0.29 1.78 -2.17
C GLY A 223 -0.76 3.23 -2.00
N ARG A 224 -1.27 3.84 -3.08
CA ARG A 224 -1.84 5.19 -3.01
C ARG A 224 -3.10 5.27 -2.13
N GLU A 225 -3.96 4.25 -2.16
CA GLU A 225 -5.13 4.19 -1.28
C GLU A 225 -4.74 4.07 0.19
N LEU A 226 -3.75 3.22 0.51
CA LEU A 226 -3.20 3.15 1.86
C LEU A 226 -2.66 4.51 2.33
N PHE A 227 -1.88 5.19 1.49
CA PHE A 227 -1.37 6.53 1.82
C PHE A 227 -2.52 7.54 2.02
N ALA A 228 -3.50 7.58 1.11
CA ALA A 228 -4.64 8.50 1.19
C ALA A 228 -5.43 8.33 2.50
N PHE A 229 -5.67 7.08 2.91
CA PHE A 229 -6.29 6.78 4.19
C PHE A 229 -5.45 7.28 5.37
N LEU A 230 -4.17 6.95 5.43
CA LEU A 230 -3.28 7.35 6.52
C LEU A 230 -3.06 8.88 6.56
N TYR A 231 -3.04 9.54 5.42
CA TYR A 231 -3.04 10.99 5.30
C TYR A 231 -4.31 11.61 5.89
N THR A 232 -5.48 11.08 5.52
CA THR A 232 -6.78 11.52 6.06
C THR A 232 -6.88 11.35 7.57
N LYS A 233 -6.24 10.29 8.10
CA LYS A 233 -6.12 10.05 9.55
C LYS A 233 -5.06 10.92 10.24
N GLY A 234 -4.37 11.77 9.50
CA GLY A 234 -3.31 12.63 10.05
C GLY A 234 -2.06 11.88 10.52
N VAL A 235 -1.91 10.60 10.12
CA VAL A 235 -0.72 9.80 10.46
C VAL A 235 0.50 10.32 9.72
N TYR A 236 0.33 10.70 8.45
CA TYR A 236 1.37 11.30 7.60
C TYR A 236 0.85 12.57 6.95
N LYS A 237 1.76 13.54 6.73
CA LYS A 237 1.47 14.84 6.12
C LYS A 237 1.87 14.92 4.64
N SER A 238 2.63 13.94 4.15
CA SER A 238 3.09 13.88 2.76
C SER A 238 3.48 12.46 2.37
N GLU A 239 3.51 12.17 1.07
CA GLU A 239 4.03 10.91 0.52
C GLU A 239 5.50 10.69 0.92
N SER A 240 6.31 11.76 0.94
CA SER A 240 7.71 11.68 1.35
C SER A 240 7.86 11.22 2.80
N GLU A 241 7.04 11.76 3.71
CA GLU A 241 7.02 11.32 5.12
C GLU A 241 6.58 9.86 5.24
N PHE A 242 5.53 9.46 4.51
CA PHE A 242 5.04 8.10 4.47
C PHE A 242 6.12 7.11 4.02
N ILE A 243 6.75 7.35 2.87
CA ILE A 243 7.79 6.47 2.32
C ILE A 243 9.02 6.43 3.23
N GLN A 244 9.45 7.57 3.78
CA GLN A 244 10.58 7.61 4.70
C GLN A 244 10.30 6.84 5.99
N ASP A 245 9.09 6.94 6.52
CA ASP A 245 8.71 6.20 7.72
C ASP A 245 8.62 4.69 7.46
N LEU A 246 8.04 4.28 6.33
CA LEU A 246 8.05 2.87 5.90
C LEU A 246 9.48 2.35 5.72
N LYS A 247 10.37 3.16 5.13
CA LYS A 247 11.79 2.79 4.99
C LYS A 247 12.45 2.54 6.35
N ASN A 248 12.25 3.44 7.29
CA ASN A 248 12.77 3.28 8.64
C ASN A 248 12.17 2.06 9.34
N MET A 249 10.84 1.93 9.29
CA MET A 249 10.08 0.87 9.96
C MET A 249 10.50 -0.52 9.51
N TRP A 250 10.69 -0.71 8.21
CA TRP A 250 10.90 -2.02 7.59
C TRP A 250 12.36 -2.38 7.39
N PHE A 251 13.20 -1.40 7.02
CA PHE A 251 14.61 -1.62 6.67
C PHE A 251 15.59 -1.13 7.72
N GLY A 252 15.11 -0.45 8.76
CA GLY A 252 15.94 -0.09 9.91
C GLY A 252 16.47 -1.32 10.63
N LEU A 253 17.81 -1.36 10.81
CA LEU A 253 18.48 -2.49 11.43
C LEU A 253 18.41 -2.43 12.96
N TYR A 254 18.20 -3.57 13.58
CA TYR A 254 18.26 -3.78 15.02
C TYR A 254 18.91 -5.12 15.34
N SER A 255 19.23 -5.35 16.63
CA SER A 255 19.90 -6.58 17.05
C SER A 255 18.92 -7.60 17.59
N ARG A 256 18.95 -8.81 17.03
CA ARG A 256 18.31 -10.01 17.60
C ARG A 256 19.29 -10.91 18.34
N ASN A 257 20.60 -10.76 18.09
CA ASN A 257 21.62 -11.61 18.69
C ASN A 257 22.94 -10.84 18.86
N ASN A 258 23.54 -10.95 20.04
CA ASN A 258 24.90 -10.47 20.36
C ASN A 258 25.20 -8.99 20.05
N ASN A 259 24.21 -8.11 20.11
CA ASN A 259 24.33 -6.70 19.77
C ASN A 259 24.78 -6.42 18.31
N ALA A 260 24.77 -7.42 17.44
CA ALA A 260 24.95 -7.22 16.02
C ALA A 260 23.69 -6.56 15.43
N LEU A 261 23.85 -5.63 14.48
CA LEU A 261 22.73 -5.13 13.69
C LEU A 261 22.45 -6.20 12.61
N ASP A 262 21.74 -7.24 12.98
CA ASP A 262 21.61 -8.52 12.29
C ASP A 262 20.19 -8.83 11.84
N SER A 263 19.26 -7.87 11.90
CA SER A 263 17.88 -8.07 11.53
C SER A 263 17.18 -6.77 11.22
N SER A 264 16.09 -6.87 10.46
CA SER A 264 15.12 -5.82 10.19
C SER A 264 13.71 -6.39 10.13
N GLY A 265 12.69 -5.53 10.13
CA GLY A 265 11.30 -5.97 9.92
C GLY A 265 11.12 -6.72 8.61
N PHE A 266 11.70 -6.18 7.53
CA PHE A 266 11.60 -6.79 6.20
C PHE A 266 12.28 -8.17 6.15
N GLU A 267 13.49 -8.27 6.65
CA GLU A 267 14.21 -9.55 6.72
C GLU A 267 13.41 -10.58 7.49
N HIS A 268 13.04 -10.26 8.72
CA HIS A 268 12.34 -11.18 9.60
C HIS A 268 11.02 -11.71 9.00
N ILE A 269 10.20 -10.81 8.43
CA ILE A 269 8.87 -11.17 7.96
C ILE A 269 8.91 -11.77 6.56
N PHE A 270 9.68 -11.21 5.63
CA PHE A 270 9.65 -11.61 4.23
C PHE A 270 10.77 -12.57 3.85
N ALA A 271 12.02 -12.31 4.24
CA ALA A 271 13.14 -13.16 3.89
C ALA A 271 13.26 -14.41 4.80
N GLY A 272 12.94 -14.25 6.08
CA GLY A 272 13.12 -15.26 7.10
C GLY A 272 14.53 -15.27 7.68
N GLU A 273 14.65 -15.74 8.92
CA GLU A 273 15.90 -15.82 9.67
C GLU A 273 16.07 -17.17 10.34
N ILE A 274 17.32 -17.52 10.68
CA ILE A 274 17.65 -18.65 11.54
C ILE A 274 18.16 -18.12 12.87
N LYS A 275 17.44 -18.42 13.95
CA LYS A 275 17.77 -17.98 15.32
C LYS A 275 17.64 -19.13 16.29
N GLY A 276 18.69 -19.38 17.09
CA GLY A 276 18.66 -20.42 18.13
C GLY A 276 18.35 -21.82 17.58
N GLY A 277 18.83 -22.16 16.39
CA GLY A 277 18.60 -23.48 15.77
C GLY A 277 17.17 -23.69 15.23
N LYS A 278 16.41 -22.63 15.00
CA LYS A 278 15.04 -22.67 14.46
C LYS A 278 14.84 -21.58 13.42
N VAL A 279 13.89 -21.80 12.51
CA VAL A 279 13.42 -20.74 11.61
C VAL A 279 12.62 -19.73 12.41
N SER A 280 12.99 -18.45 12.30
CA SER A 280 12.39 -17.30 12.96
C SER A 280 11.78 -16.38 11.91
N GLY A 281 10.60 -15.81 12.17
CA GLY A 281 9.87 -15.04 11.16
C GLY A 281 9.42 -15.90 9.98
N PHE A 282 9.61 -15.38 8.76
CA PHE A 282 9.33 -16.08 7.50
C PHE A 282 7.83 -16.27 7.25
N HIS A 283 7.19 -15.21 6.79
CA HIS A 283 5.74 -15.14 6.58
C HIS A 283 5.37 -14.73 5.15
N ASN A 284 6.19 -15.10 4.16
CA ASN A 284 5.99 -14.74 2.75
C ASN A 284 6.01 -15.96 1.83
N TRP A 285 4.98 -16.06 0.99
CA TRP A 285 4.81 -17.22 0.10
C TRP A 285 5.77 -17.23 -1.11
N ILE A 286 6.20 -16.04 -1.59
CA ILE A 286 7.13 -15.94 -2.73
C ILE A 286 8.50 -16.45 -2.32
N GLN A 287 8.99 -16.02 -1.17
CA GLN A 287 10.25 -16.54 -0.59
C GLN A 287 10.17 -18.04 -0.35
N PHE A 288 9.04 -18.52 0.19
CA PHE A 288 8.82 -19.97 0.38
C PHE A 288 8.93 -20.73 -0.93
N TYR A 289 8.22 -20.26 -1.97
CA TYR A 289 8.27 -20.87 -3.30
C TYR A 289 9.70 -20.93 -3.85
N LEU A 290 10.45 -19.84 -3.77
CA LEU A 290 11.82 -19.75 -4.28
C LEU A 290 12.76 -20.74 -3.59
N LEU A 291 12.66 -20.86 -2.27
CA LEU A 291 13.48 -21.78 -1.48
C LEU A 291 13.08 -23.23 -1.73
N GLU A 292 11.79 -23.53 -1.82
CA GLU A 292 11.28 -24.87 -2.14
C GLU A 292 11.73 -25.31 -3.54
N LYS A 293 11.60 -24.42 -4.54
CA LYS A 293 12.06 -24.66 -5.92
C LYS A 293 13.57 -24.98 -6.00
N ARG A 294 14.40 -24.33 -5.15
CA ARG A 294 15.83 -24.58 -5.09
C ARG A 294 16.21 -25.83 -4.28
N GLY A 295 15.24 -26.48 -3.65
CA GLY A 295 15.48 -27.62 -2.76
C GLY A 295 16.10 -27.25 -1.40
N GLU A 296 16.08 -25.96 -1.04
CA GLU A 296 16.59 -25.45 0.24
C GLU A 296 15.53 -25.52 1.35
N LEU A 297 14.25 -25.64 0.98
CA LEU A 297 13.12 -25.73 1.89
C LEU A 297 12.30 -26.99 1.57
N ASN A 298 11.93 -27.74 2.59
CA ASN A 298 11.05 -28.90 2.50
C ASN A 298 9.75 -28.62 3.27
N TYR A 299 8.62 -28.66 2.57
CA TYR A 299 7.29 -28.53 3.13
C TYR A 299 6.86 -29.81 3.87
N TYR A 300 6.33 -29.70 5.09
CA TYR A 300 5.96 -30.85 5.92
C TYR A 300 4.45 -31.05 6.04
N SER A 301 3.72 -29.98 6.32
CA SER A 301 2.28 -30.02 6.56
C SER A 301 1.72 -28.61 6.71
N HIS A 302 0.39 -28.48 6.86
CA HIS A 302 -0.22 -27.25 7.33
C HIS A 302 -1.13 -27.53 8.53
N SER A 303 -1.28 -26.54 9.43
CA SER A 303 -2.10 -26.66 10.64
C SER A 303 -3.41 -25.89 10.56
N PHE A 304 -3.52 -24.97 9.65
CA PHE A 304 -4.78 -24.29 9.30
C PHE A 304 -4.74 -23.75 7.87
N ASN A 305 -5.90 -23.57 7.29
CA ASN A 305 -6.10 -22.78 6.08
C ASN A 305 -7.21 -21.75 6.30
N GLY A 306 -7.17 -20.67 5.55
CA GLY A 306 -8.15 -19.62 5.64
C GLY A 306 -9.50 -20.01 5.02
N PRO A 307 -10.53 -19.16 5.20
CA PRO A 307 -11.88 -19.45 4.73
C PRO A 307 -12.09 -19.14 3.23
N TRP A 308 -11.02 -18.83 2.50
CA TRP A 308 -11.08 -18.48 1.08
C TRP A 308 -10.88 -19.69 0.20
N SER A 309 -11.57 -19.72 -0.93
CA SER A 309 -11.40 -20.74 -1.97
C SER A 309 -10.55 -20.29 -3.14
N ASN A 310 -10.17 -19.01 -3.16
CA ASN A 310 -9.35 -18.36 -4.18
C ASN A 310 -8.25 -17.53 -3.50
N TYR A 311 -7.23 -17.13 -4.29
CA TYR A 311 -6.17 -16.27 -3.75
C TYR A 311 -6.65 -14.83 -3.53
N PRO A 312 -6.10 -14.15 -2.51
CA PRO A 312 -5.17 -14.69 -1.51
C PRO A 312 -5.83 -15.69 -0.55
N ASP A 313 -5.05 -16.67 -0.07
CA ASP A 313 -5.44 -17.62 0.96
C ASP A 313 -4.40 -17.63 2.08
N VAL A 314 -4.75 -18.13 3.26
CA VAL A 314 -3.85 -18.17 4.42
C VAL A 314 -3.58 -19.61 4.79
N LEU A 315 -2.31 -19.96 4.94
CA LEU A 315 -1.89 -21.28 5.44
C LEU A 315 -1.04 -21.13 6.69
N GLY A 316 -1.28 -22.01 7.67
CA GLY A 316 -0.36 -22.27 8.78
C GLY A 316 0.60 -23.35 8.37
N LEU A 317 1.89 -23.03 8.25
CA LEU A 317 2.89 -23.84 7.56
C LEU A 317 3.87 -24.48 8.54
N GLN A 318 4.14 -25.79 8.36
CA GLN A 318 5.24 -26.51 8.99
C GLN A 318 6.23 -26.92 7.88
N PHE A 319 7.50 -26.58 8.09
CA PHE A 319 8.53 -26.84 7.08
C PHE A 319 9.93 -26.86 7.69
N LYS A 320 10.89 -27.34 6.91
CA LYS A 320 12.31 -27.31 7.24
C LYS A 320 13.07 -26.50 6.18
N TRP A 321 13.81 -25.49 6.62
CA TRP A 321 14.64 -24.67 5.77
C TRP A 321 16.10 -24.80 6.19
N ASP A 322 16.96 -25.22 5.28
CA ASP A 322 18.40 -25.43 5.51
C ASP A 322 18.70 -26.27 6.78
N GLY A 323 17.88 -27.29 7.01
CA GLY A 323 18.01 -28.16 8.19
C GLY A 323 17.32 -27.66 9.46
N TYR A 324 16.81 -26.44 9.50
CA TYR A 324 16.12 -25.84 10.63
C TYR A 324 14.60 -25.91 10.48
N TYR A 325 13.92 -26.28 11.56
CA TYR A 325 12.46 -26.50 11.54
C TYR A 325 11.67 -25.26 11.91
N LYS A 326 10.55 -25.03 11.21
CA LYS A 326 9.50 -24.08 11.54
C LYS A 326 8.28 -24.83 12.02
N GLN A 327 7.98 -24.75 13.32
CA GLN A 327 6.83 -25.42 13.91
C GLN A 327 5.52 -24.66 13.64
N VAL A 328 5.56 -23.36 13.81
CA VAL A 328 4.40 -22.46 13.62
C VAL A 328 4.80 -21.37 12.64
N GLY A 329 4.43 -21.57 11.40
CA GLY A 329 4.56 -20.60 10.32
C GLY A 329 3.19 -20.20 9.81
N SER A 330 3.11 -19.08 9.13
CA SER A 330 1.90 -18.68 8.41
C SER A 330 2.28 -17.69 7.30
N ALA A 331 1.53 -17.73 6.22
CA ALA A 331 1.67 -16.79 5.11
C ALA A 331 0.35 -16.59 4.39
N VAL A 332 0.21 -15.45 3.74
CA VAL A 332 -0.91 -15.15 2.83
C VAL A 332 -0.48 -15.58 1.43
N ILE A 333 -1.02 -16.69 0.95
CA ILE A 333 -0.63 -17.31 -0.31
C ILE A 333 -1.30 -16.60 -1.49
N GLY A 334 -0.52 -16.24 -2.51
CA GLY A 334 -1.03 -15.74 -3.78
C GLY A 334 -1.33 -14.24 -3.83
N CYS A 335 -1.22 -13.51 -2.72
CA CYS A 335 -1.28 -12.05 -2.74
C CYS A 335 -0.06 -11.44 -3.46
N SER A 336 -0.20 -10.20 -3.94
CA SER A 336 0.95 -9.47 -4.47
C SER A 336 1.90 -8.99 -3.36
N PRO A 337 3.17 -8.66 -3.70
CA PRO A 337 4.10 -8.07 -2.74
C PRO A 337 3.60 -6.76 -2.13
N GLU A 338 2.97 -5.89 -2.93
CA GLU A 338 2.38 -4.64 -2.47
C GLU A 338 1.24 -4.86 -1.49
N PHE A 339 0.41 -5.89 -1.70
CA PHE A 339 -0.70 -6.21 -0.79
C PHE A 339 -0.18 -6.70 0.56
N ASP A 340 0.74 -7.67 0.54
CA ASP A 340 1.34 -8.24 1.77
C ASP A 340 2.04 -7.15 2.59
N PHE A 341 2.82 -6.31 1.91
CA PHE A 341 3.52 -5.19 2.52
C PHE A 341 2.58 -4.12 3.08
N ALA A 342 1.54 -3.73 2.33
CA ALA A 342 0.55 -2.74 2.75
C ALA A 342 -0.27 -3.22 3.94
N MET A 343 -0.71 -4.48 3.93
CA MET A 343 -1.50 -5.09 4.99
C MET A 343 -0.72 -5.13 6.31
N TYR A 344 0.52 -5.60 6.29
CA TYR A 344 1.36 -5.63 7.50
C TYR A 344 1.72 -4.21 7.97
N SER A 345 1.99 -3.27 7.05
CA SER A 345 2.27 -1.87 7.39
C SER A 345 1.06 -1.22 8.06
N LEU A 346 -0.13 -1.35 7.48
CA LEU A 346 -1.37 -0.83 8.06
C LEU A 346 -1.60 -1.37 9.46
N CYS A 347 -1.47 -2.68 9.63
CA CYS A 347 -1.68 -3.34 10.91
C CYS A 347 -0.66 -2.89 11.96
N TYR A 348 0.61 -2.75 11.59
CA TYR A 348 1.64 -2.28 12.51
C TYR A 348 1.44 -0.82 12.91
N ILE A 349 1.09 0.04 11.96
CA ILE A 349 0.81 1.46 12.22
C ILE A 349 -0.41 1.62 13.14
N ALA A 350 -1.49 0.89 12.87
CA ALA A 350 -2.75 1.04 13.59
C ALA A 350 -2.78 0.28 14.93
N ARG A 351 -2.07 -0.83 15.04
CA ARG A 351 -2.11 -1.77 16.17
C ARG A 351 -0.70 -2.30 16.52
N PRO A 352 0.27 -1.43 16.85
CA PRO A 352 1.62 -1.88 17.19
C PRO A 352 1.60 -2.77 18.44
N GLY A 353 2.19 -3.96 18.35
CA GLY A 353 2.24 -4.95 19.42
C GLY A 353 0.90 -5.62 19.77
N LYS A 354 -0.10 -5.53 18.88
CA LYS A 354 -1.47 -6.03 19.12
C LYS A 354 -2.01 -6.80 17.93
N GLN A 355 -3.18 -7.38 18.10
CA GLN A 355 -3.95 -7.94 17.00
C GLN A 355 -4.62 -6.83 16.18
N CYS A 356 -4.57 -6.99 14.89
CA CYS A 356 -5.21 -6.15 13.89
C CYS A 356 -6.25 -7.00 13.14
N ARG A 357 -7.52 -6.56 13.19
CA ARG A 357 -8.64 -7.29 12.59
C ARG A 357 -9.00 -6.66 11.26
N LEU A 358 -8.86 -7.44 10.21
CA LEU A 358 -9.12 -7.07 8.81
C LEU A 358 -10.31 -7.85 8.27
N SER A 359 -10.77 -7.47 7.08
CA SER A 359 -11.77 -8.22 6.30
C SER A 359 -11.29 -8.30 4.85
N LEU A 360 -11.31 -9.50 4.27
CA LEU A 360 -10.92 -9.75 2.89
C LEU A 360 -12.01 -10.55 2.19
N GLY A 361 -12.73 -9.92 1.22
CA GLY A 361 -13.86 -10.57 0.55
C GLY A 361 -14.96 -11.01 1.54
N GLY A 362 -15.25 -10.18 2.54
CA GLY A 362 -16.23 -10.46 3.58
C GLY A 362 -15.81 -11.50 4.64
N LYS A 363 -14.55 -11.94 4.63
CA LYS A 363 -14.00 -12.91 5.59
C LYS A 363 -13.01 -12.23 6.51
N GLU A 364 -13.07 -12.53 7.81
CA GLU A 364 -12.13 -11.96 8.78
C GLU A 364 -10.73 -12.53 8.63
N LEU A 365 -9.73 -11.65 8.74
CA LEU A 365 -8.31 -11.98 8.88
C LEU A 365 -7.75 -11.25 10.08
N ILE A 366 -7.01 -11.96 10.93
CA ILE A 366 -6.31 -11.37 12.07
C ILE A 366 -4.81 -11.41 11.80
N ILE A 367 -4.18 -10.23 11.88
CA ILE A 367 -2.73 -10.08 11.85
C ILE A 367 -2.25 -9.78 13.27
N GLN A 368 -1.34 -10.60 13.79
CA GLN A 368 -0.63 -10.29 15.03
C GLN A 368 0.61 -9.48 14.69
N THR A 369 0.77 -8.33 15.34
CA THR A 369 1.98 -7.50 15.23
C THR A 369 2.80 -7.54 16.52
N TYR A 370 4.11 -7.29 16.40
CA TYR A 370 5.04 -7.14 17.53
C TYR A 370 5.96 -5.96 17.28
N THR A 371 6.22 -5.18 18.32
CA THR A 371 7.26 -4.15 18.35
C THR A 371 8.60 -4.76 18.72
N TRP A 372 9.70 -4.18 18.23
CA TRP A 372 11.02 -4.45 18.75
C TRP A 372 11.32 -3.45 19.86
N ASP A 373 11.07 -3.85 21.12
CA ASP A 373 11.01 -2.92 22.27
C ASP A 373 12.36 -2.24 22.59
N ASN A 374 13.48 -2.93 22.32
CA ASN A 374 14.83 -2.39 22.50
C ASN A 374 15.30 -1.54 21.31
N SER A 375 14.38 -0.95 20.56
CA SER A 375 14.68 -0.11 19.41
C SER A 375 13.93 1.21 19.49
N SER A 376 14.45 2.22 18.81
CA SER A 376 13.68 3.43 18.52
C SER A 376 14.22 4.14 17.28
N TYR A 377 13.33 4.78 16.54
CA TYR A 377 13.65 5.66 15.44
C TYR A 377 12.69 6.86 15.42
N GLY A 378 13.04 7.91 14.71
CA GLY A 378 12.22 9.12 14.61
C GLY A 378 11.80 9.61 15.99
N ASN A 379 10.53 9.95 16.18
CA ASN A 379 9.96 10.47 17.42
C ASN A 379 9.66 9.36 18.46
N GLY A 380 10.57 8.41 18.65
CA GLY A 380 10.40 7.32 19.63
C GLY A 380 9.59 6.13 19.11
N LYS A 381 9.31 6.07 17.80
CA LYS A 381 8.70 4.91 17.15
C LYS A 381 9.59 3.68 17.32
N LYS A 382 8.96 2.50 17.37
CA LYS A 382 9.66 1.22 17.45
C LYS A 382 9.76 0.58 16.07
N TYR A 383 10.86 -0.13 15.81
CA TYR A 383 10.93 -1.00 14.62
C TYR A 383 9.93 -2.14 14.74
N ILE A 384 9.46 -2.60 13.59
CA ILE A 384 8.58 -3.76 13.53
C ILE A 384 9.37 -5.03 13.91
N GLY A 385 8.93 -5.70 14.96
CA GLY A 385 9.54 -6.93 15.42
C GLY A 385 9.03 -8.16 14.69
N SER A 386 7.74 -8.23 14.40
CA SER A 386 7.10 -9.26 13.59
C SER A 386 5.68 -8.83 13.21
N ALA A 387 5.15 -9.43 12.13
CA ALA A 387 3.74 -9.40 11.77
C ALA A 387 3.40 -10.68 10.98
N TYR A 388 2.26 -11.30 11.29
CA TYR A 388 1.84 -12.52 10.61
C TYR A 388 0.35 -12.81 10.80
N PRO A 389 -0.29 -13.52 9.86
CA PRO A 389 -1.65 -13.98 10.03
C PRO A 389 -1.71 -15.09 11.09
N VAL A 390 -2.72 -15.02 11.97
CA VAL A 390 -2.96 -16.03 13.02
C VAL A 390 -4.15 -16.89 12.66
N SER A 391 -4.16 -18.13 13.19
CA SER A 391 -5.31 -19.02 13.08
C SER A 391 -6.54 -18.37 13.71
N MET A 392 -7.67 -18.53 13.06
CA MET A 392 -8.98 -18.05 13.52
C MET A 392 -9.76 -19.13 14.28
N TYR A 393 -9.24 -20.37 14.33
CA TYR A 393 -9.92 -21.55 14.84
C TYR A 393 -9.05 -22.31 15.82
#